data_fd92cde005e8e4933a37b57e5beb233f
#
_entry.id   fd92cde005e8e4933a37b57e5beb233f
#
_cell.length_a   1.000
_cell.length_b   1.000
_cell.length_c   1.000
_cell.angle_alpha   90.00
_cell.angle_beta   90.00
_cell.angle_gamma   90.00
#
_symmetry.space_group_name_H-M   'P 1'
#
loop_
_entity.id
_entity.type
_entity.pdbx_description
1 polymer ?
#
loop_
_entity_poly.entity_id
_entity_poly.type
_entity_poly.pdbx_seq_one_letter_code
_entity_poly.pdbx_strand_id
1 'polypeptide(L)'
;MKILLVTGIFPPDIGGPATYIPNLARYLKKKGHEVRILTLANDTKKQLSDEFQIIRIQRKLPKPLRMILVIAFIAFISKDFKVFANGLHEEVGISLALRKRHALAKIVGDPVWERSRNIGSTKLNIVDFNLSRQSLKVGAQRKLIAFSLNRFTGVTAPSLELCSLIKSWKVKKLITFLANGTNIKEVTEKPQYRYDLICISRLVSWKNIKIHIDIANEIGMSLAIVGTGPEEKELKSYTKAKNCEVTFLGEKNKSQIETLLRQSKVFIIMSEYEGLSFSLLEAMSFGLPAIVSDIPSNTSVIRNGEDGVVLKIDNWQSRILEIEDLFKNEQKYQLYSTNVKQRIQKDFNEEKQFAITEKLLSL
;
A
#
# COMPACT_ATOMS: atom_id res chain seq x y z
N MET A 1 12.26 20.49 -13.33
CA MET A 1 10.80 20.79 -13.33
C MET A 1 10.40 21.29 -11.94
N LYS A 2 9.25 22.01 -11.85
CA LYS A 2 8.59 22.28 -10.58
C LYS A 2 7.48 21.24 -10.37
N ILE A 3 7.48 20.55 -9.24
CA ILE A 3 6.60 19.40 -8.99
C ILE A 3 5.90 19.59 -7.64
N LEU A 4 4.55 19.52 -7.65
CA LEU A 4 3.72 19.47 -6.47
C LEU A 4 3.26 18.03 -6.23
N LEU A 5 3.72 17.42 -5.13
CA LEU A 5 3.27 16.12 -4.66
C LEU A 5 2.06 16.33 -3.72
N VAL A 6 0.94 15.70 -4.02
CA VAL A 6 -0.31 15.83 -3.24
C VAL A 6 -0.65 14.49 -2.61
N THR A 7 -0.88 14.47 -1.29
CA THR A 7 -1.21 13.26 -0.55
C THR A 7 -2.16 13.54 0.61
N GLY A 8 -2.96 12.55 0.99
CA GLY A 8 -3.83 12.64 2.17
C GLY A 8 -3.11 12.37 3.49
N ILE A 9 -1.95 11.67 3.45
CA ILE A 9 -1.14 11.31 4.62
C ILE A 9 0.35 11.50 4.30
N PHE A 10 1.08 11.99 5.29
CA PHE A 10 2.53 12.22 5.22
C PHE A 10 3.12 12.00 6.63
N PRO A 11 4.40 11.63 6.80
CA PRO A 11 4.97 11.47 8.14
C PRO A 11 4.65 12.64 9.09
N PRO A 12 4.30 12.36 10.35
CA PRO A 12 4.42 11.09 11.07
C PRO A 12 3.28 10.08 10.86
N ASP A 13 2.31 10.35 9.97
CA ASP A 13 1.29 9.34 9.64
C ASP A 13 1.94 8.07 9.09
N ILE A 14 1.30 6.91 9.29
CA ILE A 14 1.75 5.60 8.82
C ILE A 14 0.86 5.13 7.66
N GLY A 15 1.49 4.55 6.63
CA GLY A 15 0.80 3.99 5.46
C GLY A 15 1.57 4.13 4.16
N GLY A 16 1.14 3.43 3.13
CA GLY A 16 1.81 3.40 1.83
C GLY A 16 2.14 4.77 1.24
N PRO A 17 1.18 5.73 1.15
CA PRO A 17 1.49 7.08 0.67
C PRO A 17 2.48 7.84 1.55
N ALA A 18 2.46 7.63 2.88
CA ALA A 18 3.39 8.26 3.81
C ALA A 18 4.84 7.72 3.70
N THR A 19 5.01 6.53 3.10
CA THR A 19 6.33 6.00 2.74
C THR A 19 6.73 6.43 1.32
N TYR A 20 5.81 6.31 0.36
CA TYR A 20 6.06 6.56 -1.06
C TYR A 20 6.42 8.03 -1.36
N ILE A 21 5.63 8.97 -0.84
CA ILE A 21 5.78 10.40 -1.18
C ILE A 21 7.11 10.99 -0.70
N PRO A 22 7.61 10.77 0.54
CA PRO A 22 8.93 11.24 0.94
C PRO A 22 10.07 10.67 0.09
N ASN A 23 10.01 9.37 -0.25
CA ASN A 23 11.03 8.72 -1.05
C ASN A 23 11.05 9.27 -2.49
N LEU A 24 9.88 9.42 -3.11
CA LEU A 24 9.75 10.07 -4.42
C LEU A 24 10.25 11.52 -4.38
N ALA A 25 9.94 12.27 -3.33
CA ALA A 25 10.38 13.65 -3.17
C ALA A 25 11.92 13.75 -3.10
N ARG A 26 12.59 12.85 -2.33
CA ARG A 26 14.06 12.78 -2.26
C ARG A 26 14.66 12.43 -3.62
N TYR A 27 14.10 11.44 -4.32
CA TYR A 27 14.54 11.07 -5.66
C TYR A 27 14.45 12.26 -6.63
N LEU A 28 13.31 12.94 -6.70
CA LEU A 28 13.09 14.08 -7.59
C LEU A 28 14.00 15.26 -7.23
N LYS A 29 14.21 15.54 -5.94
CA LYS A 29 15.13 16.57 -5.46
C LYS A 29 16.59 16.26 -5.86
N LYS A 30 17.02 14.99 -5.73
CA LYS A 30 18.35 14.52 -6.17
C LYS A 30 18.53 14.68 -7.69
N LYS A 31 17.44 14.59 -8.47
CA LYS A 31 17.43 14.86 -9.93
C LYS A 31 17.37 16.35 -10.30
N GLY A 32 17.44 17.26 -9.33
CA GLY A 32 17.45 18.71 -9.55
C GLY A 32 16.07 19.34 -9.78
N HIS A 33 14.99 18.68 -9.37
CA HIS A 33 13.65 19.25 -9.46
C HIS A 33 13.30 20.09 -8.21
N GLU A 34 12.53 21.17 -8.41
CA GLU A 34 11.88 21.90 -7.30
C GLU A 34 10.66 21.09 -6.85
N VAL A 35 10.67 20.60 -5.59
CA VAL A 35 9.61 19.76 -5.06
C VAL A 35 8.90 20.44 -3.90
N ARG A 36 7.58 20.50 -3.97
CA ARG A 36 6.69 20.91 -2.87
C ARG A 36 5.71 19.79 -2.55
N ILE A 37 5.29 19.71 -1.30
CA ILE A 37 4.36 18.69 -0.83
C ILE A 37 3.14 19.36 -0.24
N LEU A 38 1.93 18.95 -0.66
CA LEU A 38 0.66 19.33 -0.07
C LEU A 38 0.07 18.09 0.63
N THR A 39 -0.22 18.23 1.92
CA THR A 39 -0.78 17.12 2.72
C THR A 39 -1.80 17.59 3.74
N LEU A 40 -2.59 16.65 4.27
CA LEU A 40 -3.43 16.86 5.45
C LEU A 40 -2.64 16.46 6.70
N ALA A 41 -2.67 17.28 7.73
CA ALA A 41 -1.98 17.01 8.99
C ALA A 41 -2.79 17.41 10.20
N ASN A 42 -2.53 16.78 11.34
CA ASN A 42 -3.12 17.18 12.63
C ASN A 42 -2.37 18.38 13.24
N ASP A 43 -1.07 18.47 13.01
CA ASP A 43 -0.25 19.63 13.31
C ASP A 43 0.18 20.31 12.00
N THR A 44 -0.15 21.59 11.88
CA THR A 44 0.14 22.40 10.68
C THR A 44 1.40 23.25 10.80
N LYS A 45 2.05 23.25 11.96
CA LYS A 45 3.28 24.02 12.17
C LYS A 45 4.41 23.45 11.32
N LYS A 46 5.26 24.35 10.81
CA LYS A 46 6.50 23.96 10.15
C LYS A 46 7.41 23.29 11.18
N GLN A 47 7.89 22.09 10.87
CA GLN A 47 8.84 21.40 11.71
C GLN A 47 10.27 21.74 11.25
N LEU A 48 11.19 21.92 12.20
CA LEU A 48 12.62 22.17 11.90
C LEU A 48 13.27 21.02 11.12
N SER A 49 12.72 19.81 11.26
CA SER A 49 13.16 18.60 10.53
C SER A 49 12.59 18.49 9.11
N ASP A 50 11.82 19.46 8.61
CA ASP A 50 11.25 19.41 7.27
C ASP A 50 12.34 19.51 6.20
N GLU A 51 12.59 18.40 5.53
CA GLU A 51 13.52 18.27 4.40
C GLU A 51 12.99 18.99 3.13
N PHE A 52 11.68 19.23 3.06
CA PHE A 52 10.97 19.78 1.90
C PHE A 52 10.11 20.99 2.29
N GLN A 53 9.69 21.77 1.29
CA GLN A 53 8.61 22.73 1.49
C GLN A 53 7.27 21.98 1.57
N ILE A 54 6.74 21.83 2.79
CA ILE A 54 5.50 21.08 3.06
C ILE A 54 4.38 22.07 3.42
N ILE A 55 3.29 22.00 2.67
CA ILE A 55 2.06 22.72 2.91
C ILE A 55 1.09 21.79 3.65
N ARG A 56 0.77 22.11 4.88
CA ARG A 56 -0.10 21.30 5.75
C ARG A 56 -1.46 21.96 5.89
N ILE A 57 -2.51 21.27 5.45
CA ILE A 57 -3.90 21.68 5.68
C ILE A 57 -4.43 20.88 6.88
N GLN A 58 -5.04 21.59 7.84
CA GLN A 58 -5.55 20.98 9.06
C GLN A 58 -6.60 19.90 8.78
N ARG A 59 -6.31 18.68 9.21
CA ARG A 59 -7.16 17.50 8.97
C ARG A 59 -8.50 17.57 9.70
N LYS A 60 -8.54 18.20 10.88
CA LYS A 60 -9.73 18.33 11.72
C LYS A 60 -10.77 19.34 11.20
N LEU A 61 -10.43 20.14 10.19
CA LEU A 61 -11.40 21.05 9.57
C LEU A 61 -12.60 20.29 8.99
N PRO A 62 -13.80 20.87 8.99
CA PRO A 62 -14.95 20.31 8.30
C PRO A 62 -14.61 19.94 6.85
N LYS A 63 -15.07 18.77 6.40
CA LYS A 63 -14.68 18.24 5.07
C LYS A 63 -14.87 19.25 3.92
N PRO A 64 -16.01 20.01 3.81
CA PRO A 64 -16.18 20.98 2.73
C PRO A 64 -15.10 22.08 2.76
N LEU A 65 -14.82 22.65 3.93
CA LEU A 65 -13.82 23.72 4.09
C LEU A 65 -12.42 23.22 3.71
N ARG A 66 -12.06 22.03 4.18
CA ARG A 66 -10.79 21.38 3.85
C ARG A 66 -10.65 21.14 2.34
N MET A 67 -11.72 20.66 1.68
CA MET A 67 -11.73 20.48 0.23
C MET A 67 -11.53 21.81 -0.51
N ILE A 68 -12.21 22.88 -0.10
CA ILE A 68 -12.06 24.22 -0.69
C ILE A 68 -10.61 24.70 -0.56
N LEU A 69 -9.98 24.54 0.60
CA LEU A 69 -8.59 24.97 0.81
C LEU A 69 -7.61 24.20 -0.08
N VAL A 70 -7.78 22.86 -0.22
CA VAL A 70 -6.97 22.03 -1.12
C VAL A 70 -7.16 22.47 -2.57
N ILE A 71 -8.40 22.62 -3.02
CA ILE A 71 -8.73 23.03 -4.38
C ILE A 71 -8.15 24.41 -4.69
N ALA A 72 -8.36 25.39 -3.80
CA ALA A 72 -7.87 26.76 -3.97
C ALA A 72 -6.33 26.77 -4.04
N PHE A 73 -5.64 26.09 -3.12
CA PHE A 73 -4.18 26.05 -3.14
C PHE A 73 -3.66 25.50 -4.48
N ILE A 74 -4.21 24.38 -4.94
CA ILE A 74 -3.77 23.77 -6.21
C ILE A 74 -4.14 24.66 -7.40
N ALA A 75 -5.30 25.32 -7.39
CA ALA A 75 -5.72 26.21 -8.48
C ALA A 75 -4.83 27.46 -8.57
N PHE A 76 -4.41 28.03 -7.43
CA PHE A 76 -3.67 29.29 -7.38
C PHE A 76 -2.14 29.14 -7.38
N ILE A 77 -1.59 27.96 -7.12
CA ILE A 77 -0.14 27.74 -7.27
C ILE A 77 0.30 28.02 -8.72
N SER A 78 1.55 28.41 -8.95
CA SER A 78 2.09 28.69 -10.28
C SER A 78 1.77 27.56 -11.27
N LYS A 79 1.46 27.93 -12.53
CA LYS A 79 1.18 26.97 -13.62
C LYS A 79 2.37 26.07 -13.95
N ASP A 80 3.58 26.51 -13.62
CA ASP A 80 4.81 25.74 -13.88
C ASP A 80 4.90 24.46 -13.04
N PHE A 81 4.10 24.38 -11.97
CA PHE A 81 4.03 23.16 -11.17
C PHE A 81 3.21 22.08 -11.87
N LYS A 82 3.87 20.97 -12.20
CA LYS A 82 3.22 19.70 -12.53
C LYS A 82 2.76 19.03 -11.25
N VAL A 83 1.62 18.35 -11.28
CA VAL A 83 1.01 17.76 -10.07
C VAL A 83 1.12 16.24 -10.12
N PHE A 84 1.58 15.63 -9.02
CA PHE A 84 1.48 14.19 -8.79
C PHE A 84 0.61 13.94 -7.55
N ALA A 85 -0.53 13.29 -7.73
CA ALA A 85 -1.48 13.02 -6.66
C ALA A 85 -1.47 11.53 -6.26
N ASN A 86 -1.07 11.26 -5.02
CA ASN A 86 -1.21 9.96 -4.37
C ASN A 86 -2.19 10.08 -3.18
N GLY A 87 -3.40 10.49 -3.49
CA GLY A 87 -4.48 10.85 -2.57
C GLY A 87 -5.13 12.18 -2.96
N LEU A 88 -6.25 12.52 -2.32
CA LEU A 88 -7.02 13.76 -2.59
C LEU A 88 -7.38 13.95 -4.08
N HIS A 89 -7.67 12.84 -4.76
CA HIS A 89 -7.87 12.85 -6.21
C HIS A 89 -9.10 13.66 -6.63
N GLU A 90 -10.14 13.69 -5.79
CA GLU A 90 -11.34 14.47 -6.06
C GLU A 90 -11.05 15.97 -6.00
N GLU A 91 -10.33 16.43 -4.98
CA GLU A 91 -9.94 17.83 -4.82
C GLU A 91 -8.99 18.27 -5.95
N VAL A 92 -8.00 17.44 -6.28
CA VAL A 92 -7.09 17.72 -7.40
C VAL A 92 -7.86 17.78 -8.72
N GLY A 93 -8.74 16.82 -9.00
CA GLY A 93 -9.53 16.77 -10.22
C GLY A 93 -10.44 17.98 -10.40
N ILE A 94 -11.08 18.44 -9.33
CA ILE A 94 -11.90 19.68 -9.34
C ILE A 94 -11.00 20.90 -9.61
N SER A 95 -9.84 20.99 -8.97
CA SER A 95 -8.89 22.05 -9.24
C SER A 95 -8.41 22.08 -10.71
N LEU A 96 -8.17 20.91 -11.30
CA LEU A 96 -7.79 20.78 -12.71
C LEU A 96 -8.93 21.18 -13.67
N ALA A 97 -10.19 21.05 -13.24
CA ALA A 97 -11.32 21.55 -14.00
C ALA A 97 -11.37 23.10 -14.02
N LEU A 98 -10.96 23.74 -12.91
CA LEU A 98 -10.85 25.21 -12.83
C LEU A 98 -9.63 25.74 -13.57
N ARG A 99 -8.49 25.06 -13.44
CA ARG A 99 -7.23 25.49 -14.06
C ARG A 99 -6.42 24.29 -14.55
N LYS A 100 -6.46 24.05 -15.86
CA LYS A 100 -5.75 22.94 -16.49
C LYS A 100 -4.23 23.03 -16.29
N ARG A 101 -3.61 21.90 -15.99
CA ARG A 101 -2.16 21.69 -15.93
C ARG A 101 -1.82 20.22 -16.10
N HIS A 102 -0.55 19.91 -16.32
CA HIS A 102 -0.09 18.52 -16.34
C HIS A 102 -0.22 17.91 -14.94
N ALA A 103 -0.92 16.78 -14.84
CA ALA A 103 -1.15 16.11 -13.57
C ALA A 103 -1.27 14.60 -13.75
N LEU A 104 -0.62 13.83 -12.88
CA LEU A 104 -0.72 12.37 -12.78
C LEU A 104 -1.41 11.99 -11.48
N ALA A 105 -2.34 11.03 -11.57
CA ALA A 105 -2.93 10.39 -10.40
C ALA A 105 -2.29 9.01 -10.18
N LYS A 106 -1.90 8.69 -8.94
CA LYS A 106 -1.55 7.33 -8.51
C LYS A 106 -2.69 6.78 -7.65
N ILE A 107 -3.41 5.81 -8.19
CA ILE A 107 -4.49 5.11 -7.48
C ILE A 107 -3.91 3.85 -6.87
N VAL A 108 -4.12 3.63 -5.57
CA VAL A 108 -3.54 2.51 -4.81
C VAL A 108 -4.57 1.52 -4.27
N GLY A 109 -5.86 1.80 -4.47
CA GLY A 109 -6.98 0.96 -4.05
C GLY A 109 -8.32 1.53 -4.50
N ASP A 110 -9.42 0.89 -4.13
CA ASP A 110 -10.78 1.37 -4.36
C ASP A 110 -11.35 2.05 -3.10
N PRO A 111 -11.29 3.39 -3.01
CA PRO A 111 -11.70 4.09 -1.80
C PRO A 111 -13.20 3.97 -1.49
N VAL A 112 -14.02 3.64 -2.50
CA VAL A 112 -15.48 3.47 -2.30
C VAL A 112 -15.75 2.10 -1.70
N TRP A 113 -15.13 1.05 -2.23
CA TRP A 113 -15.24 -0.30 -1.69
C TRP A 113 -14.66 -0.39 -0.28
N GLU A 114 -13.44 0.12 -0.05
CA GLU A 114 -12.80 0.10 1.27
C GLU A 114 -13.65 0.81 2.33
N ARG A 115 -14.24 1.97 1.98
CA ARG A 115 -15.15 2.69 2.86
C ARG A 115 -16.41 1.87 3.16
N SER A 116 -17.00 1.25 2.13
CA SER A 116 -18.20 0.43 2.26
C SER A 116 -17.96 -0.81 3.13
N ARG A 117 -16.81 -1.45 2.99
CA ARG A 117 -16.36 -2.56 3.86
C ARG A 117 -16.15 -2.08 5.31
N ASN A 118 -15.45 -0.96 5.52
CA ASN A 118 -15.15 -0.43 6.85
C ASN A 118 -16.39 -0.06 7.66
N ILE A 119 -17.45 0.43 7.01
CA ILE A 119 -18.73 0.76 7.70
C ILE A 119 -19.71 -0.41 7.70
N GLY A 120 -19.30 -1.58 7.21
CA GLY A 120 -20.13 -2.79 7.18
C GLY A 120 -21.30 -2.75 6.19
N SER A 121 -21.34 -1.78 5.25
CA SER A 121 -22.43 -1.67 4.26
C SER A 121 -22.35 -2.68 3.13
N THR A 122 -21.23 -3.40 2.99
CA THR A 122 -21.06 -4.52 2.07
C THR A 122 -20.13 -5.58 2.63
N LYS A 123 -20.40 -6.84 2.28
CA LYS A 123 -19.50 -7.99 2.52
C LYS A 123 -18.88 -8.49 1.20
N LEU A 124 -19.29 -7.93 0.05
CA LEU A 124 -18.81 -8.34 -1.25
C LEU A 124 -17.31 -8.10 -1.40
N ASN A 125 -16.62 -9.00 -2.09
CA ASN A 125 -15.26 -8.75 -2.54
C ASN A 125 -15.25 -7.57 -3.53
N ILE A 126 -14.06 -7.10 -3.88
CA ILE A 126 -13.92 -5.88 -4.70
C ILE A 126 -14.49 -6.05 -6.11
N VAL A 127 -14.38 -7.24 -6.71
CA VAL A 127 -14.87 -7.53 -8.06
C VAL A 127 -16.40 -7.53 -8.05
N ASP A 128 -17.01 -8.33 -7.19
CA ASP A 128 -18.47 -8.44 -7.06
C ASP A 128 -19.10 -7.11 -6.67
N PHE A 129 -18.44 -6.33 -5.80
CA PHE A 129 -18.90 -5.00 -5.44
C PHE A 129 -18.95 -4.07 -6.67
N ASN A 130 -17.95 -4.10 -7.54
CA ASN A 130 -17.94 -3.26 -8.73
C ASN A 130 -18.91 -3.74 -9.84
N LEU A 131 -19.26 -5.01 -9.86
CA LEU A 131 -20.26 -5.58 -10.78
C LEU A 131 -21.70 -5.43 -10.25
N SER A 132 -21.90 -5.31 -8.95
CA SER A 132 -23.21 -5.21 -8.33
C SER A 132 -23.90 -3.88 -8.58
N ARG A 133 -25.23 -3.88 -8.47
CA ARG A 133 -26.03 -2.64 -8.51
C ARG A 133 -25.72 -1.77 -7.30
N GLN A 134 -25.20 -0.59 -7.53
CA GLN A 134 -24.77 0.33 -6.50
C GLN A 134 -25.94 1.18 -5.95
N SER A 135 -25.88 1.51 -4.67
CA SER A 135 -26.77 2.53 -4.10
C SER A 135 -26.55 3.90 -4.75
N LEU A 136 -27.54 4.79 -4.71
CA LEU A 136 -27.43 6.14 -5.27
C LEU A 136 -26.21 6.90 -4.72
N LYS A 137 -25.95 6.75 -3.41
CA LYS A 137 -24.79 7.38 -2.73
C LYS A 137 -23.46 6.86 -3.28
N VAL A 138 -23.30 5.56 -3.41
CA VAL A 138 -22.10 4.92 -3.95
C VAL A 138 -21.93 5.28 -5.43
N GLY A 139 -23.02 5.27 -6.20
CA GLY A 139 -23.03 5.70 -7.60
C GLY A 139 -22.58 7.16 -7.78
N ALA A 140 -23.04 8.08 -6.91
CA ALA A 140 -22.63 9.48 -6.94
C ALA A 140 -21.13 9.63 -6.60
N GLN A 141 -20.62 8.92 -5.60
CA GLN A 141 -19.19 8.92 -5.28
C GLN A 141 -18.35 8.38 -6.46
N ARG A 142 -18.79 7.31 -7.10
CA ARG A 142 -18.10 6.73 -8.26
C ARG A 142 -18.08 7.70 -9.45
N LYS A 143 -19.18 8.41 -9.70
CA LYS A 143 -19.24 9.47 -10.72
C LYS A 143 -18.28 10.60 -10.43
N LEU A 144 -18.17 11.03 -9.17
CA LEU A 144 -17.24 12.09 -8.77
C LEU A 144 -15.78 11.66 -8.97
N ILE A 145 -15.42 10.43 -8.58
CA ILE A 145 -14.07 9.88 -8.80
C ILE A 145 -13.78 9.82 -10.30
N ALA A 146 -14.70 9.28 -11.12
CA ALA A 146 -14.52 9.21 -12.56
C ALA A 146 -14.37 10.60 -13.20
N PHE A 147 -15.21 11.57 -12.80
CA PHE A 147 -15.09 12.96 -13.24
C PHE A 147 -13.70 13.52 -12.91
N SER A 148 -13.27 13.36 -11.66
CA SER A 148 -11.99 13.88 -11.20
C SER A 148 -10.82 13.25 -11.95
N LEU A 149 -10.76 11.91 -12.05
CA LEU A 149 -9.69 11.21 -12.75
C LEU A 149 -9.62 11.54 -14.24
N ASN A 150 -10.77 11.82 -14.88
CA ASN A 150 -10.81 12.26 -16.27
C ASN A 150 -10.24 13.68 -16.50
N ARG A 151 -9.90 14.43 -15.46
CA ARG A 151 -9.22 15.74 -15.55
C ARG A 151 -7.68 15.63 -15.50
N PHE A 152 -7.16 14.53 -14.98
CA PHE A 152 -5.73 14.27 -15.02
C PHE A 152 -5.22 14.04 -16.43
N THR A 153 -3.93 14.24 -16.65
CA THR A 153 -3.26 13.90 -17.91
C THR A 153 -3.16 12.37 -18.06
N GLY A 154 -2.83 11.68 -16.99
CA GLY A 154 -2.74 10.23 -16.90
C GLY A 154 -3.06 9.71 -15.51
N VAL A 155 -3.34 8.42 -15.42
CA VAL A 155 -3.59 7.69 -14.18
C VAL A 155 -2.63 6.52 -14.09
N THR A 156 -2.06 6.27 -12.93
CA THR A 156 -1.20 5.11 -12.67
C THR A 156 -1.80 4.23 -11.57
N ALA A 157 -1.57 2.93 -11.66
CA ALA A 157 -1.96 1.97 -10.64
C ALA A 157 -0.88 0.90 -10.46
N PRO A 158 -0.69 0.37 -9.23
CA PRO A 158 0.41 -0.53 -8.92
C PRO A 158 0.18 -2.00 -9.29
N SER A 159 -1.03 -2.37 -9.77
CA SER A 159 -1.32 -3.70 -10.28
C SER A 159 -2.17 -3.65 -11.55
N LEU A 160 -2.06 -4.67 -12.41
CA LEU A 160 -2.89 -4.80 -13.63
C LEU A 160 -4.37 -4.96 -13.29
N GLU A 161 -4.67 -5.67 -12.19
CA GLU A 161 -6.04 -5.80 -11.69
C GLU A 161 -6.64 -4.43 -11.37
N LEU A 162 -5.91 -3.59 -10.62
CA LEU A 162 -6.38 -2.25 -10.30
C LEU A 162 -6.47 -1.35 -11.54
N CYS A 163 -5.57 -1.51 -12.54
CA CYS A 163 -5.69 -0.82 -13.82
C CYS A 163 -7.03 -1.18 -14.51
N SER A 164 -7.38 -2.46 -14.54
CA SER A 164 -8.64 -2.95 -15.12
C SER A 164 -9.85 -2.44 -14.34
N LEU A 165 -9.76 -2.44 -13.01
CA LEU A 165 -10.80 -1.92 -12.14
C LEU A 165 -11.05 -0.42 -12.37
N ILE A 166 -10.00 0.40 -12.49
CA ILE A 166 -10.12 1.84 -12.77
C ILE A 166 -10.79 2.08 -14.12
N LYS A 167 -10.53 1.25 -15.13
CA LYS A 167 -11.24 1.33 -16.43
C LYS A 167 -12.75 1.13 -16.26
N SER A 168 -13.16 0.19 -15.41
CA SER A 168 -14.59 -0.07 -15.14
C SER A 168 -15.31 1.13 -14.50
N TRP A 169 -14.57 2.04 -13.84
CA TRP A 169 -15.11 3.28 -13.28
C TRP A 169 -15.42 4.37 -14.34
N LYS A 170 -15.33 4.07 -15.63
CA LYS A 170 -15.50 5.01 -16.74
C LYS A 170 -14.42 6.08 -16.82
N VAL A 171 -13.20 5.74 -16.40
CA VAL A 171 -12.01 6.57 -16.60
C VAL A 171 -11.53 6.39 -18.04
N LYS A 172 -11.52 7.51 -18.82
CA LYS A 172 -11.16 7.54 -20.25
C LYS A 172 -9.68 7.88 -20.50
N LYS A 173 -8.92 8.16 -19.43
CA LYS A 173 -7.49 8.50 -19.52
C LYS A 173 -6.63 7.26 -19.68
N LEU A 174 -5.42 7.45 -20.20
CA LEU A 174 -4.40 6.40 -20.22
C LEU A 174 -4.14 5.96 -18.78
N ILE A 175 -4.31 4.67 -18.52
CA ILE A 175 -4.00 4.06 -17.24
C ILE A 175 -2.73 3.25 -17.43
N THR A 176 -1.67 3.66 -16.76
CA THR A 176 -0.36 3.02 -16.85
C THR A 176 -0.11 2.17 -15.61
N PHE A 177 0.28 0.92 -15.82
CA PHE A 177 0.80 0.09 -14.74
C PHE A 177 2.12 0.69 -14.24
N LEU A 178 2.20 0.97 -12.94
CA LEU A 178 3.36 1.52 -12.26
C LEU A 178 3.46 0.89 -10.87
N ALA A 179 4.22 -0.19 -10.75
CA ALA A 179 4.38 -0.93 -9.51
C ALA A 179 4.87 -0.03 -8.35
N ASN A 180 4.61 -0.44 -7.15
CA ASN A 180 5.36 0.07 -6.00
C ASN A 180 6.77 -0.52 -6.04
N GLY A 181 7.72 0.16 -5.42
CA GLY A 181 9.10 -0.29 -5.35
C GLY A 181 9.68 -0.14 -3.96
N THR A 182 10.75 -0.88 -3.72
CA THR A 182 11.62 -0.76 -2.56
C THR A 182 13.07 -1.07 -2.96
N ASN A 183 14.01 -0.78 -2.08
CA ASN A 183 15.41 -1.12 -2.29
C ASN A 183 15.81 -2.28 -1.37
N ILE A 184 16.71 -3.14 -1.85
CA ILE A 184 17.26 -4.23 -1.04
C ILE A 184 17.87 -3.66 0.24
N LYS A 185 17.64 -4.34 1.34
CA LYS A 185 18.22 -4.04 2.63
C LYS A 185 19.36 -5.01 2.91
N GLU A 186 20.54 -4.46 3.10
CA GLU A 186 21.68 -5.25 3.54
C GLU A 186 21.44 -5.76 4.96
N VAL A 187 21.61 -7.06 5.14
CA VAL A 187 21.58 -7.73 6.44
C VAL A 187 23.00 -8.22 6.67
N THR A 188 23.79 -7.41 7.41
CA THR A 188 25.22 -7.67 7.66
C THR A 188 25.44 -8.66 8.79
N GLU A 189 24.47 -8.81 9.69
CA GLU A 189 24.56 -9.71 10.83
C GLU A 189 23.79 -11.00 10.57
N LYS A 190 24.26 -12.11 11.18
CA LYS A 190 23.53 -13.38 11.15
C LYS A 190 22.16 -13.16 11.82
N PRO A 191 21.04 -13.49 11.17
CA PRO A 191 19.72 -13.23 11.73
C PRO A 191 19.52 -14.01 13.05
N GLN A 192 19.11 -13.29 14.10
CA GLN A 192 18.55 -13.89 15.30
C GLN A 192 17.04 -13.85 15.19
N TYR A 193 16.44 -14.93 14.72
CA TYR A 193 15.00 -15.00 14.57
C TYR A 193 14.29 -15.08 15.92
N ARG A 194 13.34 -14.18 16.12
CA ARG A 194 12.45 -14.13 17.27
C ARG A 194 11.05 -14.64 16.93
N TYR A 195 10.68 -14.49 15.65
CA TYR A 195 9.38 -14.88 15.14
C TYR A 195 9.55 -15.74 13.89
N ASP A 196 8.77 -16.78 13.79
CA ASP A 196 8.73 -17.59 12.57
C ASP A 196 7.94 -16.89 11.48
N LEU A 197 6.80 -16.31 11.83
CA LEU A 197 5.93 -15.58 10.92
C LEU A 197 5.78 -14.11 11.35
N ILE A 198 5.69 -13.23 10.38
CA ILE A 198 5.33 -11.82 10.59
C ILE A 198 4.27 -11.36 9.61
N CYS A 199 3.23 -10.68 10.12
CA CYS A 199 2.23 -9.94 9.36
C CYS A 199 2.31 -8.46 9.69
N ILE A 200 2.31 -7.60 8.68
CA ILE A 200 2.29 -6.13 8.83
C ILE A 200 1.12 -5.59 8.02
N SER A 201 0.01 -5.28 8.70
CA SER A 201 -1.19 -4.78 8.02
C SER A 201 -2.16 -4.09 8.98
N ARG A 202 -3.14 -3.36 8.44
CA ARG A 202 -4.31 -2.92 9.20
C ARG A 202 -5.16 -4.14 9.59
N LEU A 203 -5.70 -4.16 10.80
CA LEU A 203 -6.56 -5.25 11.29
C LEU A 203 -8.03 -5.00 10.87
N VAL A 204 -8.32 -5.30 9.60
CA VAL A 204 -9.62 -5.14 8.95
C VAL A 204 -10.04 -6.44 8.26
N SER A 205 -11.34 -6.65 8.06
CA SER A 205 -11.91 -7.95 7.66
C SER A 205 -11.28 -8.59 6.42
N TRP A 206 -11.01 -7.81 5.38
CA TRP A 206 -10.43 -8.35 4.13
C TRP A 206 -8.93 -8.66 4.19
N LYS A 207 -8.29 -8.43 5.34
CA LYS A 207 -6.90 -8.86 5.59
C LYS A 207 -6.84 -10.28 6.14
N ASN A 208 -7.97 -10.86 6.55
CA ASN A 208 -8.10 -12.25 6.98
C ASN A 208 -7.07 -12.67 8.05
N ILE A 209 -6.85 -11.82 9.06
CA ILE A 209 -5.83 -12.09 10.10
C ILE A 209 -6.13 -13.38 10.87
N LYS A 210 -7.39 -13.81 10.96
CA LYS A 210 -7.75 -15.12 11.55
C LYS A 210 -7.04 -16.27 10.82
N ILE A 211 -6.95 -16.21 9.48
CA ILE A 211 -6.27 -17.26 8.69
C ILE A 211 -4.76 -17.27 9.01
N HIS A 212 -4.13 -16.13 9.26
CA HIS A 212 -2.72 -16.09 9.67
C HIS A 212 -2.53 -16.81 11.01
N ILE A 213 -3.45 -16.56 11.97
CA ILE A 213 -3.46 -17.21 13.28
C ILE A 213 -3.69 -18.72 13.14
N ASP A 214 -4.63 -19.12 12.27
CA ASP A 214 -4.94 -20.53 12.01
C ASP A 214 -3.76 -21.27 11.39
N ILE A 215 -3.09 -20.68 10.39
CA ILE A 215 -1.89 -21.25 9.79
C ILE A 215 -0.78 -21.37 10.83
N ALA A 216 -0.49 -20.32 11.60
CA ALA A 216 0.54 -20.35 12.64
C ALA A 216 0.28 -21.44 13.69
N ASN A 217 -0.97 -21.58 14.13
CA ASN A 217 -1.40 -22.61 15.08
C ASN A 217 -1.24 -24.03 14.50
N GLU A 218 -1.65 -24.24 13.25
CA GLU A 218 -1.60 -25.56 12.60
C GLU A 218 -0.17 -26.08 12.44
N ILE A 219 0.77 -25.20 12.10
CA ILE A 219 2.18 -25.58 11.94
C ILE A 219 3.03 -25.42 13.21
N GLY A 220 2.42 -24.99 14.32
CA GLY A 220 3.11 -24.80 15.62
C GLY A 220 4.18 -23.71 15.61
N MET A 221 3.98 -22.63 14.85
CA MET A 221 4.94 -21.55 14.66
C MET A 221 4.50 -20.25 15.34
N SER A 222 5.47 -19.46 15.83
CA SER A 222 5.23 -18.14 16.41
C SER A 222 4.85 -17.10 15.33
N LEU A 223 3.88 -16.22 15.66
CA LEU A 223 3.39 -15.17 14.77
C LEU A 223 3.46 -13.78 15.41
N ALA A 224 4.17 -12.85 14.77
CA ALA A 224 4.11 -11.43 15.08
C ALA A 224 3.07 -10.72 14.20
N ILE A 225 2.15 -9.97 14.82
CA ILE A 225 1.15 -9.15 14.12
C ILE A 225 1.45 -7.68 14.42
N VAL A 226 1.82 -6.93 13.38
CA VAL A 226 2.10 -5.49 13.44
C VAL A 226 0.96 -4.73 12.78
N GLY A 227 0.41 -3.76 13.50
CA GLY A 227 -0.67 -2.90 13.06
C GLY A 227 -1.83 -2.87 14.04
N THR A 228 -2.82 -2.04 13.73
CA THR A 228 -4.04 -1.83 14.51
C THR A 228 -5.27 -1.82 13.61
N GLY A 229 -6.44 -1.94 14.17
CA GLY A 229 -7.68 -1.87 13.42
C GLY A 229 -8.91 -2.34 14.20
N PRO A 230 -10.10 -2.22 13.60
CA PRO A 230 -11.36 -2.52 14.28
C PRO A 230 -11.48 -3.97 14.75
N GLU A 231 -10.78 -4.92 14.10
CA GLU A 231 -10.84 -6.34 14.47
C GLU A 231 -9.87 -6.74 15.60
N GLU A 232 -9.03 -5.82 16.11
CA GLU A 232 -7.98 -6.14 17.07
C GLU A 232 -8.49 -6.86 18.33
N LYS A 233 -9.62 -6.39 18.91
CA LYS A 233 -10.20 -6.98 20.12
C LYS A 233 -10.68 -8.42 19.85
N GLU A 234 -11.36 -8.64 18.74
CA GLU A 234 -11.86 -9.95 18.32
C GLU A 234 -10.71 -10.93 18.05
N LEU A 235 -9.69 -10.48 17.33
CA LEU A 235 -8.49 -11.28 17.03
C LEU A 235 -7.74 -11.71 18.29
N LYS A 236 -7.55 -10.80 19.26
CA LYS A 236 -6.95 -11.13 20.56
C LYS A 236 -7.75 -12.18 21.35
N SER A 237 -9.07 -12.08 21.31
CA SER A 237 -9.94 -13.10 21.94
C SER A 237 -9.87 -14.44 21.20
N TYR A 238 -9.83 -14.42 19.89
CA TYR A 238 -9.68 -15.61 19.04
C TYR A 238 -8.36 -16.35 19.30
N THR A 239 -7.25 -15.63 19.40
CA THR A 239 -5.93 -16.18 19.71
C THR A 239 -5.91 -16.89 21.06
N LYS A 240 -6.48 -16.25 22.11
CA LYS A 240 -6.54 -16.84 23.45
C LYS A 240 -7.30 -18.18 23.44
N ALA A 241 -8.38 -18.30 22.68
CA ALA A 241 -9.16 -19.52 22.58
C ALA A 241 -8.41 -20.68 21.89
N LYS A 242 -7.41 -20.35 21.04
CA LYS A 242 -6.61 -21.34 20.29
C LYS A 242 -5.30 -21.74 20.98
N ASN A 243 -4.90 -21.04 22.04
CA ASN A 243 -3.65 -21.28 22.76
C ASN A 243 -2.40 -21.30 21.85
N CYS A 244 -2.37 -20.42 20.83
CA CYS A 244 -1.26 -20.30 19.89
C CYS A 244 -0.32 -19.15 20.24
N GLU A 245 0.96 -19.25 19.84
CA GLU A 245 1.98 -18.26 20.13
C GLU A 245 1.88 -17.06 19.17
N VAL A 246 1.01 -16.10 19.49
CA VAL A 246 0.79 -14.89 18.71
C VAL A 246 1.06 -13.63 19.53
N THR A 247 1.91 -12.76 19.01
CA THR A 247 2.25 -11.47 19.62
C THR A 247 1.65 -10.31 18.82
N PHE A 248 0.71 -9.57 19.41
CA PHE A 248 0.17 -8.33 18.86
C PHE A 248 1.07 -7.16 19.27
N LEU A 249 1.76 -6.57 18.29
CA LEU A 249 2.76 -5.52 18.51
C LEU A 249 2.20 -4.10 18.38
N GLY A 250 0.96 -3.94 17.91
CA GLY A 250 0.37 -2.63 17.65
C GLY A 250 1.05 -1.91 16.49
N GLU A 251 0.84 -0.60 16.40
CA GLU A 251 1.44 0.24 15.37
C GLU A 251 2.93 0.45 15.62
N LYS A 252 3.75 0.40 14.57
CA LYS A 252 5.21 0.54 14.62
C LYS A 252 5.70 1.56 13.60
N ASN A 253 6.71 2.32 13.96
CA ASN A 253 7.40 3.21 13.03
C ASN A 253 8.34 2.42 12.09
N LYS A 254 8.89 3.07 11.07
CA LYS A 254 9.72 2.44 10.05
C LYS A 254 10.92 1.68 10.62
N SER A 255 11.67 2.29 11.53
CA SER A 255 12.85 1.66 12.15
C SER A 255 12.47 0.40 12.95
N GLN A 256 11.37 0.45 13.70
CA GLN A 256 10.85 -0.71 14.42
C GLN A 256 10.38 -1.83 13.49
N ILE A 257 9.74 -1.49 12.36
CA ILE A 257 9.35 -2.46 11.33
C ILE A 257 10.58 -3.13 10.73
N GLU A 258 11.61 -2.36 10.37
CA GLU A 258 12.88 -2.90 9.86
C GLU A 258 13.55 -3.87 10.85
N THR A 259 13.53 -3.54 12.14
CA THR A 259 14.04 -4.45 13.20
C THR A 259 13.22 -5.74 13.28
N LEU A 260 11.89 -5.64 13.25
CA LEU A 260 11.01 -6.81 13.32
C LEU A 260 11.15 -7.72 12.08
N LEU A 261 11.31 -7.14 10.89
CA LEU A 261 11.57 -7.92 9.68
C LEU A 261 12.89 -8.69 9.76
N ARG A 262 13.96 -8.07 10.30
CA ARG A 262 15.25 -8.78 10.53
C ARG A 262 15.11 -9.93 11.54
N GLN A 263 14.17 -9.84 12.46
CA GLN A 263 13.91 -10.83 13.51
C GLN A 263 12.88 -11.89 13.12
N SER A 264 12.40 -11.89 11.88
CA SER A 264 11.37 -12.81 11.39
C SER A 264 11.86 -13.65 10.22
N LYS A 265 11.37 -14.90 10.11
CA LYS A 265 11.77 -15.82 9.04
C LYS A 265 10.92 -15.63 7.78
N VAL A 266 9.60 -15.64 7.91
CA VAL A 266 8.67 -15.68 6.77
C VAL A 266 7.60 -14.60 6.94
N PHE A 267 7.29 -13.90 5.86
CA PHE A 267 6.20 -12.92 5.81
C PHE A 267 4.90 -13.61 5.42
N ILE A 268 3.78 -13.22 6.06
CA ILE A 268 2.47 -13.79 5.74
C ILE A 268 1.44 -12.71 5.44
N ILE A 269 0.67 -12.86 4.35
CA ILE A 269 -0.44 -11.99 3.97
C ILE A 269 -1.54 -12.76 3.21
N MET A 270 -2.71 -12.95 3.85
CA MET A 270 -3.85 -13.71 3.31
C MET A 270 -5.04 -12.79 2.94
N SER A 271 -4.75 -11.63 2.38
CA SER A 271 -5.75 -10.62 2.03
C SER A 271 -6.67 -11.07 0.89
N GLU A 272 -7.95 -10.67 0.93
CA GLU A 272 -8.88 -10.79 -0.20
C GLU A 272 -8.56 -9.79 -1.33
N TYR A 273 -7.90 -8.69 -0.99
CA TYR A 273 -7.54 -7.63 -1.93
C TYR A 273 -6.31 -6.84 -1.45
N GLU A 274 -5.44 -6.53 -2.41
CA GLU A 274 -4.31 -5.60 -2.29
C GLU A 274 -4.20 -4.76 -3.58
N GLY A 275 -3.82 -3.50 -3.43
CA GLY A 275 -3.41 -2.71 -4.60
C GLY A 275 -2.05 -3.18 -5.15
N LEU A 276 -1.07 -3.21 -4.32
CA LEU A 276 0.24 -3.88 -4.30
C LEU A 276 0.85 -3.60 -2.93
N SER A 277 1.04 -4.64 -2.13
CA SER A 277 1.43 -4.49 -0.73
C SER A 277 2.85 -3.96 -0.56
N PHE A 278 3.00 -2.76 0.04
CA PHE A 278 4.31 -2.24 0.43
C PHE A 278 4.98 -3.11 1.49
N SER A 279 4.22 -3.62 2.47
CA SER A 279 4.78 -4.48 3.53
C SER A 279 5.32 -5.81 2.98
N LEU A 280 4.69 -6.37 1.94
CA LEU A 280 5.21 -7.54 1.23
C LEU A 280 6.54 -7.21 0.54
N LEU A 281 6.59 -6.13 -0.25
CA LEU A 281 7.83 -5.72 -0.92
C LEU A 281 8.95 -5.40 0.09
N GLU A 282 8.60 -4.75 1.20
CA GLU A 282 9.54 -4.44 2.27
C GLU A 282 10.09 -5.73 2.90
N ALA A 283 9.25 -6.70 3.22
CA ALA A 283 9.69 -8.00 3.75
C ALA A 283 10.62 -8.73 2.74
N MET A 284 10.26 -8.77 1.46
CA MET A 284 11.10 -9.33 0.41
C MET A 284 12.46 -8.62 0.30
N SER A 285 12.52 -7.31 0.55
CA SER A 285 13.78 -6.54 0.52
C SER A 285 14.76 -6.96 1.61
N PHE A 286 14.27 -7.52 2.71
CA PHE A 286 15.07 -8.15 3.76
C PHE A 286 15.38 -9.64 3.46
N GLY A 287 14.82 -10.19 2.40
CA GLY A 287 15.01 -11.59 2.01
C GLY A 287 14.04 -12.56 2.68
N LEU A 288 12.90 -12.10 3.20
CA LEU A 288 11.89 -13.00 3.75
C LEU A 288 11.09 -13.63 2.61
N PRO A 289 11.09 -14.97 2.47
CA PRO A 289 10.09 -15.67 1.69
C PRO A 289 8.68 -15.33 2.17
N ALA A 290 7.66 -15.49 1.32
CA ALA A 290 6.33 -15.09 1.71
C ALA A 290 5.28 -16.19 1.52
N ILE A 291 4.31 -16.23 2.44
CA ILE A 291 3.06 -16.98 2.33
C ILE A 291 1.97 -15.97 1.98
N VAL A 292 1.36 -16.12 0.81
CA VAL A 292 0.41 -15.12 0.31
C VAL A 292 -0.88 -15.77 -0.22
N SER A 293 -1.98 -15.02 -0.17
CA SER A 293 -3.22 -15.43 -0.83
C SER A 293 -3.11 -15.39 -2.36
N ASP A 294 -3.85 -16.31 -3.01
CA ASP A 294 -3.97 -16.41 -4.48
C ASP A 294 -4.88 -15.29 -5.02
N ILE A 295 -4.37 -14.06 -4.99
CA ILE A 295 -4.97 -12.88 -5.63
C ILE A 295 -3.99 -12.27 -6.62
N PRO A 296 -4.47 -11.64 -7.72
CA PRO A 296 -3.60 -11.17 -8.80
C PRO A 296 -2.48 -10.24 -8.35
N SER A 297 -2.74 -9.35 -7.38
CA SER A 297 -1.71 -8.44 -6.84
C SER A 297 -0.59 -9.17 -6.10
N ASN A 298 -0.89 -10.26 -5.39
CA ASN A 298 0.11 -11.06 -4.68
C ASN A 298 0.87 -11.99 -5.62
N THR A 299 0.17 -12.67 -6.56
CA THR A 299 0.78 -13.59 -7.52
C THR A 299 1.61 -12.89 -8.58
N SER A 300 1.38 -11.59 -8.81
CA SER A 300 2.27 -10.77 -9.63
C SER A 300 3.63 -10.51 -8.96
N VAL A 301 3.70 -10.63 -7.64
CA VAL A 301 4.90 -10.39 -6.83
C VAL A 301 5.59 -11.70 -6.44
N ILE A 302 4.83 -12.66 -5.92
CA ILE A 302 5.33 -13.95 -5.42
C ILE A 302 5.04 -15.05 -6.44
N ARG A 303 6.09 -15.72 -6.90
CA ARG A 303 6.00 -16.93 -7.72
C ARG A 303 5.92 -18.13 -6.80
N ASN A 304 4.84 -18.88 -6.95
CA ASN A 304 4.64 -20.08 -6.14
C ASN A 304 5.75 -21.12 -6.36
N GLY A 305 6.34 -21.61 -5.28
CA GLY A 305 7.42 -22.60 -5.35
C GLY A 305 8.81 -22.02 -5.69
N GLU A 306 8.93 -20.70 -5.88
CA GLU A 306 10.20 -20.02 -6.16
C GLU A 306 10.53 -18.92 -5.16
N ASP A 307 9.54 -18.09 -4.80
CA ASP A 307 9.68 -16.93 -3.92
C ASP A 307 8.95 -17.14 -2.58
N GLY A 308 8.06 -18.14 -2.54
CA GLY A 308 7.18 -18.40 -1.40
C GLY A 308 6.08 -19.40 -1.74
N VAL A 309 5.03 -19.40 -0.92
CA VAL A 309 3.87 -20.26 -1.05
C VAL A 309 2.62 -19.44 -1.31
N VAL A 310 1.88 -19.77 -2.39
CA VAL A 310 0.62 -19.11 -2.75
C VAL A 310 -0.54 -20.03 -2.33
N LEU A 311 -1.49 -19.51 -1.57
CA LEU A 311 -2.59 -20.26 -0.96
C LEU A 311 -3.95 -19.72 -1.37
N LYS A 312 -4.90 -20.60 -1.64
CA LYS A 312 -6.32 -20.21 -1.72
C LYS A 312 -6.86 -19.93 -0.32
N ILE A 313 -7.57 -18.83 -0.16
CA ILE A 313 -8.12 -18.40 1.14
C ILE A 313 -9.07 -19.44 1.74
N ASP A 314 -9.89 -20.07 0.92
CA ASP A 314 -10.92 -21.07 1.28
C ASP A 314 -10.39 -22.50 1.39
N ASN A 315 -9.15 -22.78 0.98
CA ASN A 315 -8.56 -24.12 0.97
C ASN A 315 -7.05 -24.11 1.26
N TRP A 316 -6.59 -23.23 2.16
CA TRP A 316 -5.16 -23.14 2.50
C TRP A 316 -4.60 -24.42 3.15
N GLN A 317 -5.46 -25.17 3.86
CA GLN A 317 -5.07 -26.41 4.54
C GLN A 317 -4.52 -27.47 3.59
N SER A 318 -5.00 -27.50 2.34
CA SER A 318 -4.50 -28.46 1.33
C SER A 318 -3.01 -28.36 1.03
N ARG A 319 -2.38 -27.25 1.42
CA ARG A 319 -0.97 -26.98 1.17
C ARG A 319 -0.15 -26.77 2.45
N ILE A 320 -0.62 -27.28 3.58
CA ILE A 320 0.03 -27.11 4.88
C ILE A 320 1.45 -27.72 4.87
N LEU A 321 1.63 -28.87 4.23
CA LEU A 321 2.93 -29.55 4.11
C LEU A 321 3.96 -28.70 3.36
N GLU A 322 3.55 -27.90 2.39
CA GLU A 322 4.45 -26.99 1.67
C GLU A 322 4.92 -25.81 2.54
N ILE A 323 4.02 -25.35 3.43
CA ILE A 323 4.37 -24.33 4.42
C ILE A 323 5.36 -24.91 5.43
N GLU A 324 5.09 -26.09 5.97
CA GLU A 324 6.01 -26.78 6.90
C GLU A 324 7.38 -27.02 6.26
N ASP A 325 7.43 -27.46 5.01
CA ASP A 325 8.68 -27.71 4.29
C ASP A 325 9.51 -26.43 4.15
N LEU A 326 8.88 -25.27 3.99
CA LEU A 326 9.59 -23.98 3.96
C LEU A 326 10.38 -23.71 5.25
N PHE A 327 9.91 -24.20 6.40
CA PHE A 327 10.59 -24.04 7.69
C PHE A 327 11.58 -25.16 8.00
N LYS A 328 11.33 -26.37 7.52
CA LYS A 328 12.16 -27.58 7.79
C LYS A 328 13.33 -27.71 6.80
N ASN A 329 13.20 -27.19 5.57
CA ASN A 329 14.19 -27.32 4.49
C ASN A 329 15.00 -26.02 4.34
N GLU A 330 16.17 -25.97 4.98
CA GLU A 330 17.06 -24.80 4.95
C GLU A 330 17.50 -24.43 3.52
N GLN A 331 17.77 -25.42 2.66
CA GLN A 331 18.18 -25.15 1.27
C GLN A 331 17.06 -24.45 0.49
N LYS A 332 15.82 -24.90 0.66
CA LYS A 332 14.65 -24.28 0.06
C LYS A 332 14.42 -22.85 0.58
N TYR A 333 14.57 -22.66 1.90
CA TYR A 333 14.47 -21.34 2.52
C TYR A 333 15.50 -20.37 1.93
N GLN A 334 16.77 -20.76 1.84
CA GLN A 334 17.85 -19.93 1.30
C GLN A 334 17.65 -19.62 -0.18
N LEU A 335 17.16 -20.57 -0.96
CA LEU A 335 16.80 -20.35 -2.36
C LEU A 335 15.71 -19.28 -2.48
N TYR A 336 14.60 -19.41 -1.74
CA TYR A 336 13.50 -18.45 -1.78
C TYR A 336 13.95 -17.08 -1.28
N SER A 337 14.75 -17.03 -0.22
CA SER A 337 15.33 -15.78 0.32
C SER A 337 16.19 -15.05 -0.73
N THR A 338 16.95 -15.78 -1.52
CA THR A 338 17.74 -15.22 -2.62
C THR A 338 16.84 -14.72 -3.74
N ASN A 339 15.86 -15.51 -4.13
CA ASN A 339 14.94 -15.19 -5.22
C ASN A 339 14.12 -13.94 -4.94
N VAL A 340 13.57 -13.76 -3.72
CA VAL A 340 12.80 -12.55 -3.37
C VAL A 340 13.65 -11.29 -3.47
N LYS A 341 14.93 -11.32 -3.07
CA LYS A 341 15.86 -10.19 -3.23
C LYS A 341 16.13 -9.88 -4.71
N GLN A 342 16.39 -10.90 -5.53
CA GLN A 342 16.56 -10.73 -6.97
C GLN A 342 15.32 -10.12 -7.62
N ARG A 343 14.13 -10.57 -7.20
CA ARG A 343 12.86 -10.05 -7.66
C ARG A 343 12.71 -8.56 -7.35
N ILE A 344 13.05 -8.12 -6.14
CA ILE A 344 13.05 -6.70 -5.76
C ILE A 344 13.99 -5.89 -6.66
N GLN A 345 15.22 -6.38 -6.86
CA GLN A 345 16.22 -5.66 -7.66
C GLN A 345 15.81 -5.52 -9.13
N LYS A 346 15.22 -6.58 -9.69
CA LYS A 346 14.85 -6.64 -11.10
C LYS A 346 13.55 -5.87 -11.39
N ASP A 347 12.47 -6.20 -10.65
CA ASP A 347 11.11 -5.84 -11.04
C ASP A 347 10.49 -4.75 -10.14
N PHE A 348 10.92 -4.66 -8.87
CA PHE A 348 10.35 -3.76 -7.87
C PHE A 348 11.36 -2.78 -7.27
N ASN A 349 12.44 -2.47 -8.02
CA ASN A 349 13.43 -1.48 -7.58
C ASN A 349 12.82 -0.07 -7.54
N GLU A 350 12.94 0.61 -6.40
CA GLU A 350 12.31 1.90 -6.14
C GLU A 350 12.78 2.98 -7.11
N GLU A 351 14.09 3.07 -7.39
CA GLU A 351 14.64 4.08 -8.31
C GLU A 351 14.13 3.90 -9.74
N LYS A 352 13.99 2.65 -10.21
CA LYS A 352 13.41 2.36 -11.53
C LYS A 352 11.96 2.82 -11.61
N GLN A 353 11.15 2.57 -10.57
CA GLN A 353 9.75 2.99 -10.53
C GLN A 353 9.63 4.53 -10.46
N PHE A 354 10.51 5.19 -9.73
CA PHE A 354 10.55 6.66 -9.67
C PHE A 354 11.00 7.29 -10.99
N ALA A 355 11.96 6.68 -11.70
CA ALA A 355 12.36 7.13 -13.03
C ALA A 355 11.21 7.09 -14.04
N ILE A 356 10.36 6.04 -13.98
CA ILE A 356 9.13 5.97 -14.79
C ILE A 356 8.17 7.10 -14.39
N THR A 357 7.99 7.35 -13.10
CA THR A 357 7.13 8.44 -12.60
C THR A 357 7.64 9.79 -13.09
N GLU A 358 8.93 10.07 -13.02
CA GLU A 358 9.58 11.28 -13.50
C GLU A 358 9.36 11.48 -15.02
N LYS A 359 9.55 10.41 -15.80
CA LYS A 359 9.30 10.41 -17.24
C LYS A 359 7.84 10.74 -17.56
N LEU A 360 6.87 10.10 -16.88
CA LEU A 360 5.45 10.40 -17.06
C LEU A 360 5.10 11.84 -16.68
N LEU A 361 5.78 12.41 -15.68
CA LEU A 361 5.62 13.82 -15.32
C LEU A 361 6.27 14.77 -16.35
N SER A 362 7.25 14.34 -17.12
CA SER A 362 7.93 15.17 -18.12
C SER A 362 7.16 15.30 -19.43
N LEU A 363 6.28 14.34 -19.75
CA LEU A 363 5.42 14.35 -20.94
C LEU A 363 4.38 15.48 -20.87
#